data_084ee87149c446b59ccfe2653a1a1aea
#
_entry.id   084ee87149c446b59ccfe2653a1a1aea
#
_cell.length_a   1.000
_cell.length_b   1.000
_cell.length_c   1.000
_cell.angle_alpha   90.00
_cell.angle_beta   90.00
_cell.angle_gamma   90.00
#
_symmetry.space_group_name_H-M   'P 1'
#
loop_
_entity.id
_entity.type
_entity.pdbx_description
1 polymer ?
#
loop_
_entity_poly.entity_id
_entity_poly.type
_entity_poly.pdbx_seq_one_letter_code
_entity_poly.pdbx_strand_id
1 'polypeptide(L)'
;MKLLNLNGDYISDALAAQVGGIGISPGGNINYITGKAIFEATHGTAPKYAGLDKVNPGSVILSGEMMLRYIKWHEAADIIVASMNKTISEKRVTYDFERLMEGATLLKCSEFGDALIQNM
;
A
#
# COMPACT_ATOMS: atom_id res chain seq x y z
N MET A 1 -15.10 -15.77 5.83
CA MET A 1 -13.63 -15.69 5.71
C MET A 1 -13.16 -14.96 4.45
N LYS A 2 -13.65 -15.33 3.29
CA LYS A 2 -13.37 -14.62 2.02
C LYS A 2 -13.88 -13.17 1.98
N LEU A 3 -14.85 -12.80 2.81
CA LEU A 3 -15.46 -11.46 2.82
C LEU A 3 -14.60 -10.39 3.51
N LEU A 4 -13.75 -10.74 4.46
CA LEU A 4 -12.85 -9.79 5.14
C LEU A 4 -11.63 -9.45 4.29
N ASN A 5 -11.17 -10.39 3.48
CA ASN A 5 -10.10 -10.16 2.49
C ASN A 5 -10.63 -9.50 1.21
N LEU A 6 -11.93 -9.59 0.94
CA LEU A 6 -12.51 -9.13 -0.31
C LEU A 6 -12.34 -7.62 -0.51
N ASN A 7 -12.54 -6.80 0.53
CA ASN A 7 -12.36 -5.35 0.44
C ASN A 7 -10.89 -4.94 0.29
N GLY A 8 -9.97 -5.61 0.97
CA GLY A 8 -8.54 -5.43 0.79
C GLY A 8 -8.07 -5.88 -0.60
N ASP A 9 -8.58 -7.02 -1.07
CA ASP A 9 -8.32 -7.56 -2.42
C ASP A 9 -8.87 -6.63 -3.50
N TYR A 10 -10.04 -6.01 -3.31
CA TYR A 10 -10.60 -5.04 -4.26
C TYR A 10 -9.75 -3.79 -4.38
N ILE A 11 -9.24 -3.25 -3.28
CA ILE A 11 -8.38 -2.06 -3.30
C ILE A 11 -7.04 -2.40 -3.94
N SER A 12 -6.41 -3.52 -3.54
CA SER A 12 -5.14 -3.96 -4.12
C SER A 12 -5.29 -4.37 -5.58
N ASP A 13 -6.35 -5.08 -5.95
CA ASP A 13 -6.63 -5.48 -7.32
C ASP A 13 -6.98 -4.28 -8.20
N ALA A 14 -7.76 -3.33 -7.71
CA ALA A 14 -8.08 -2.10 -8.45
C ALA A 14 -6.83 -1.25 -8.69
N LEU A 15 -5.98 -1.08 -7.69
CA LEU A 15 -4.70 -0.37 -7.82
C LEU A 15 -3.71 -1.16 -8.67
N ALA A 16 -3.61 -2.48 -8.49
CA ALA A 16 -2.76 -3.35 -9.29
C ALA A 16 -3.25 -3.48 -10.73
N ALA A 17 -4.56 -3.54 -10.98
CA ALA A 17 -5.14 -3.57 -12.32
C ALA A 17 -4.88 -2.26 -13.09
N GLN A 18 -4.89 -1.12 -12.39
CA GLN A 18 -4.57 0.17 -13.02
C GLN A 18 -3.08 0.35 -13.33
N VAL A 19 -2.20 -0.29 -12.58
CA VAL A 19 -0.75 -0.04 -12.62
C VAL A 19 0.12 -1.29 -12.77
N GLY A 20 -0.46 -2.49 -12.80
CA GLY A 20 0.24 -3.73 -13.13
C GLY A 20 1.30 -4.17 -12.11
N GLY A 21 1.20 -3.77 -10.85
CA GLY A 21 2.23 -4.01 -9.84
C GLY A 21 1.79 -4.88 -8.65
N ILE A 22 2.56 -5.92 -8.36
CA ILE A 22 2.41 -6.76 -7.16
C ILE A 22 2.94 -6.03 -5.90
N GLY A 23 3.72 -4.96 -6.09
CA GLY A 23 4.42 -4.25 -5.03
C GLY A 23 3.55 -3.48 -4.01
N ILE A 24 2.22 -3.49 -4.19
CA ILE A 24 1.27 -2.78 -3.31
C ILE A 24 0.26 -3.69 -2.63
N SER A 25 0.31 -5.00 -2.84
CA SER A 25 -0.63 -5.92 -2.20
C SER A 25 -0.37 -6.01 -0.70
N PRO A 26 -1.40 -5.81 0.15
CA PRO A 26 -1.26 -5.99 1.59
C PRO A 26 -1.14 -7.47 1.96
N GLY A 27 -0.49 -7.76 3.07
CA GLY A 27 -0.37 -9.10 3.63
C GLY A 27 -0.88 -9.16 5.07
N GLY A 28 -1.64 -10.20 5.39
CA GLY A 28 -2.14 -10.44 6.73
C GLY A 28 -2.40 -11.92 7.00
N ASN A 29 -1.90 -12.40 8.11
CA ASN A 29 -2.15 -13.74 8.63
C ASN A 29 -2.90 -13.63 9.95
N ILE A 30 -4.12 -14.14 10.00
CA ILE A 30 -5.00 -14.02 11.17
C ILE A 30 -5.35 -15.40 11.69
N ASN A 31 -5.10 -15.63 12.98
CA ASN A 31 -5.62 -16.79 13.70
C ASN A 31 -7.00 -16.44 14.27
N TYR A 32 -8.04 -16.91 13.62
CA TYR A 32 -9.43 -16.58 13.99
C TYR A 32 -9.90 -17.24 15.30
N ILE A 33 -9.14 -18.19 15.84
CA ILE A 33 -9.44 -18.82 17.12
C ILE A 33 -8.89 -17.96 18.27
N THR A 34 -7.63 -17.53 18.17
CA THR A 34 -6.93 -16.79 19.23
C THR A 34 -7.01 -15.26 19.07
N GLY A 35 -7.40 -14.76 17.90
CA GLY A 35 -7.40 -13.36 17.56
C GLY A 35 -6.01 -12.77 17.29
N LYS A 36 -4.95 -13.57 17.32
CA LYS A 36 -3.59 -13.11 16.99
C LYS A 36 -3.48 -12.90 15.50
N ALA A 37 -2.80 -11.81 15.09
CA ALA A 37 -2.61 -11.47 13.70
C ALA A 37 -1.22 -10.90 13.46
N ILE A 38 -0.68 -11.12 12.25
CA ILE A 38 0.55 -10.53 11.75
C ILE A 38 0.22 -9.86 10.42
N PHE A 39 0.65 -8.62 10.27
CA PHE A 39 0.49 -7.84 9.05
C PHE A 39 1.86 -7.47 8.52
N GLU A 40 2.13 -7.83 7.28
CA GLU A 40 3.45 -7.63 6.66
C GLU A 40 3.32 -7.40 5.15
N ALA A 41 4.33 -6.77 4.55
CA ALA A 41 4.38 -6.66 3.11
C ALA A 41 4.48 -8.04 2.45
N THR A 42 3.85 -8.22 1.29
CA THR A 42 3.85 -9.49 0.56
C THR A 42 5.13 -9.74 -0.23
N HIS A 43 5.93 -8.69 -0.47
CA HIS A 43 7.23 -8.79 -1.16
C HIS A 43 8.37 -9.11 -0.19
N GLY A 44 9.50 -9.60 -0.74
CA GLY A 44 10.72 -9.85 0.02
C GLY A 44 11.49 -8.56 0.35
N THR A 45 12.66 -8.73 0.95
CA THR A 45 13.52 -7.62 1.44
C THR A 45 14.19 -6.80 0.33
N ALA A 46 14.16 -7.26 -0.92
CA ALA A 46 14.73 -6.59 -2.09
C ALA A 46 16.17 -6.03 -1.87
N PRO A 47 17.15 -6.89 -1.53
CA PRO A 47 18.50 -6.44 -1.11
C PRO A 47 19.21 -5.59 -2.15
N LYS A 48 18.85 -5.73 -3.43
CA LYS A 48 19.39 -4.89 -4.53
C LYS A 48 19.06 -3.40 -4.41
N TYR A 49 18.01 -3.08 -3.67
CA TYR A 49 17.51 -1.71 -3.50
C TYR A 49 17.81 -1.16 -2.11
N ALA A 50 18.49 -1.94 -1.26
CA ALA A 50 18.83 -1.51 0.10
C ALA A 50 19.64 -0.19 0.07
N GLY A 51 19.20 0.79 0.84
CA GLY A 51 19.84 2.10 0.94
C GLY A 51 19.61 3.05 -0.24
N LEU A 52 18.84 2.65 -1.27
CA LEU A 52 18.60 3.48 -2.46
C LEU A 52 17.37 4.39 -2.35
N ASP A 53 16.56 4.25 -1.30
CA ASP A 53 15.31 5.00 -1.11
C ASP A 53 14.39 4.96 -2.35
N LYS A 54 14.26 3.79 -2.97
CA LYS A 54 13.65 3.67 -4.32
C LYS A 54 12.37 2.86 -4.35
N VAL A 55 12.24 1.83 -3.49
CA VAL A 55 11.12 0.89 -3.57
C VAL A 55 9.79 1.54 -3.21
N ASN A 56 8.70 1.04 -3.79
CA ASN A 56 7.35 1.44 -3.45
C ASN A 56 6.98 0.92 -2.05
N PRO A 57 6.63 1.79 -1.09
CA PRO A 57 6.25 1.35 0.25
C PRO A 57 4.76 0.95 0.36
N GLY A 58 4.03 0.93 -0.75
CA GLY A 58 2.58 0.72 -0.77
C GLY A 58 2.14 -0.57 -0.09
N SER A 59 2.86 -1.67 -0.30
CA SER A 59 2.51 -2.96 0.31
C SER A 59 2.54 -2.91 1.84
N VAL A 60 3.59 -2.35 2.44
CA VAL A 60 3.68 -2.23 3.91
C VAL A 60 2.67 -1.23 4.46
N ILE A 61 2.41 -0.13 3.74
CA ILE A 61 1.42 0.89 4.13
C ILE A 61 0.01 0.29 4.13
N LEU A 62 -0.36 -0.45 3.08
CA LEU A 62 -1.66 -1.12 3.00
C LEU A 62 -1.78 -2.29 3.97
N SER A 63 -0.68 -2.95 4.32
CA SER A 63 -0.67 -3.94 5.40
C SER A 63 -0.96 -3.28 6.76
N GLY A 64 -0.42 -2.09 7.00
CA GLY A 64 -0.75 -1.26 8.15
C GLY A 64 -2.22 -0.81 8.16
N GLU A 65 -2.75 -0.44 7.01
CA GLU A 65 -4.17 -0.11 6.83
C GLU A 65 -5.06 -1.31 7.19
N MET A 66 -4.73 -2.49 6.71
CA MET A 66 -5.44 -3.74 7.03
C MET A 66 -5.40 -4.02 8.55
N MET A 67 -4.26 -3.80 9.19
CA MET A 67 -4.11 -3.90 10.65
C MET A 67 -5.06 -2.93 11.37
N LEU A 68 -5.12 -1.68 10.93
CA LEU A 68 -6.01 -0.68 11.53
C LEU A 68 -7.48 -1.11 11.44
N ARG A 69 -7.91 -1.68 10.30
CA ARG A 69 -9.27 -2.25 10.18
C ARG A 69 -9.49 -3.42 11.11
N TYR A 70 -8.50 -4.27 11.25
CA TYR A 70 -8.57 -5.42 12.14
C TYR A 70 -8.81 -5.01 13.61
N ILE A 71 -8.12 -3.96 14.06
CA ILE A 71 -8.32 -3.40 15.41
C ILE A 71 -9.49 -2.40 15.52
N LYS A 72 -10.30 -2.28 14.45
CA LYS A 72 -11.50 -1.43 14.38
C LYS A 72 -11.23 0.09 14.34
N TRP A 73 -10.04 0.49 13.92
CA TRP A 73 -9.69 1.90 13.67
C TRP A 73 -9.99 2.29 12.23
N HIS A 74 -11.26 2.18 11.85
CA HIS A 74 -11.71 2.34 10.47
C HIS A 74 -11.46 3.73 9.91
N GLU A 75 -11.64 4.78 10.70
CA GLU A 75 -11.41 6.16 10.26
C GLU A 75 -9.94 6.39 9.87
N ALA A 76 -8.99 5.88 10.67
CA ALA A 76 -7.57 5.96 10.35
C ALA A 76 -7.23 5.18 9.08
N ALA A 77 -7.81 4.00 8.90
CA ALA A 77 -7.64 3.20 7.69
C ALA A 77 -8.18 3.94 6.45
N ASP A 78 -9.36 4.55 6.55
CA ASP A 78 -9.97 5.32 5.46
C ASP A 78 -9.14 6.52 5.04
N ILE A 79 -8.49 7.22 5.99
CA ILE A 79 -7.59 8.33 5.70
C ILE A 79 -6.40 7.85 4.87
N ILE A 80 -5.80 6.72 5.21
CA ILE A 80 -4.67 6.14 4.47
C ILE A 80 -5.08 5.83 3.03
N VAL A 81 -6.21 5.17 2.83
CA VAL A 81 -6.71 4.81 1.49
C VAL A 81 -7.01 6.07 0.67
N ALA A 82 -7.70 7.04 1.25
CA ALA A 82 -8.03 8.30 0.58
C ALA A 82 -6.76 9.07 0.16
N SER A 83 -5.79 9.16 1.07
CA SER A 83 -4.50 9.78 0.82
C SER A 83 -3.73 9.09 -0.31
N MET A 84 -3.68 7.76 -0.30
CA MET A 84 -3.01 6.99 -1.34
C MET A 84 -3.68 7.20 -2.70
N ASN A 85 -5.00 7.12 -2.77
CA ASN A 85 -5.76 7.36 -4.00
C ASN A 85 -5.50 8.76 -4.54
N LYS A 86 -5.50 9.77 -3.68
CA LYS A 86 -5.23 11.16 -4.07
C LYS A 86 -3.81 11.33 -4.60
N THR A 87 -2.81 10.83 -3.89
CA THR A 87 -1.40 10.93 -4.30
C THR A 87 -1.15 10.26 -5.65
N ILE A 88 -1.71 9.07 -5.88
CA ILE A 88 -1.61 8.37 -7.17
C ILE A 88 -2.39 9.12 -8.26
N SER A 89 -3.55 9.67 -7.98
CA SER A 89 -4.32 10.45 -8.96
C SER A 89 -3.61 11.73 -9.38
N GLU A 90 -2.82 12.31 -8.49
CA GLU A 90 -1.92 13.44 -8.79
C GLU A 90 -0.67 13.02 -9.57
N LYS A 91 -0.55 11.72 -9.89
CA LYS A 91 0.60 11.11 -10.59
C LYS A 91 1.92 11.31 -9.85
N ARG A 92 1.89 11.39 -8.54
CA ARG A 92 3.07 11.45 -7.66
C ARG A 92 3.35 10.04 -7.18
N VAL A 93 4.30 9.35 -7.80
CA VAL A 93 4.44 7.90 -7.67
C VAL A 93 5.90 7.45 -7.64
N THR A 94 6.15 6.24 -7.18
CA THR A 94 7.46 5.60 -7.21
C THR A 94 7.77 5.02 -8.60
N TYR A 95 9.01 4.57 -8.80
CA TYR A 95 9.57 4.17 -10.10
C TYR A 95 8.77 3.08 -10.83
N ASP A 96 8.14 2.20 -10.10
CA ASP A 96 7.35 1.09 -10.65
C ASP A 96 6.07 1.57 -11.33
N PHE A 97 5.44 2.60 -10.78
CA PHE A 97 4.26 3.23 -11.37
C PHE A 97 4.60 4.33 -12.37
N GLU A 98 5.67 5.08 -12.12
CA GLU A 98 6.08 6.17 -13.01
C GLU A 98 6.30 5.70 -14.44
N ARG A 99 6.96 4.55 -14.63
CA ARG A 99 7.19 3.95 -15.95
C ARG A 99 5.91 3.54 -16.70
N LEU A 100 4.77 3.44 -16.00
CA LEU A 100 3.48 3.02 -16.55
C LEU A 100 2.51 4.19 -16.74
N MET A 101 2.86 5.37 -16.24
CA MET A 101 1.99 6.55 -16.23
C MET A 101 2.63 7.72 -16.95
N GLU A 102 2.04 8.15 -18.06
CA GLU A 102 2.50 9.33 -18.78
C GLU A 102 2.35 10.60 -17.93
N GLY A 103 3.42 11.41 -17.89
CA GLY A 103 3.44 12.66 -17.13
C GLY A 103 3.50 12.50 -15.63
N ALA A 104 3.91 11.34 -15.13
CA ALA A 104 4.05 11.11 -13.70
C ALA A 104 5.30 11.79 -13.14
N THR A 105 5.22 12.21 -11.89
CA THR A 105 6.34 12.70 -11.09
C THR A 105 6.95 11.56 -10.31
N LEU A 106 8.21 11.26 -10.59
CA LEU A 106 8.96 10.22 -9.88
C LEU A 106 9.30 10.68 -8.46
N LEU A 107 8.86 9.92 -7.48
CA LEU A 107 9.21 10.11 -6.07
C LEU A 107 10.08 8.96 -5.56
N LYS A 108 10.95 9.28 -4.61
CA LYS A 108 11.64 8.29 -3.78
C LYS A 108 10.66 7.64 -2.81
N CYS A 109 11.06 6.52 -2.18
CA CYS A 109 10.26 5.85 -1.17
C CYS A 109 9.83 6.81 -0.03
N SER A 110 10.80 7.56 0.53
CA SER A 110 10.54 8.53 1.59
C SER A 110 9.65 9.69 1.12
N GLU A 111 9.91 10.24 -0.07
CA GLU A 111 9.11 11.32 -0.65
C GLU A 111 7.67 10.89 -0.94
N PHE A 112 7.45 9.63 -1.30
CA PHE A 112 6.10 9.10 -1.46
C PHE A 112 5.37 9.02 -0.12
N GLY A 113 6.05 8.60 0.94
CA GLY A 113 5.51 8.66 2.30
C GLY A 113 5.13 10.08 2.73
N ASP A 114 6.00 11.06 2.48
CA ASP A 114 5.72 12.47 2.76
C ASP A 114 4.52 12.99 1.95
N ALA A 115 4.41 12.59 0.68
CA ALA A 115 3.27 12.96 -0.16
C ALA A 115 1.94 12.39 0.36
N LEU A 116 1.95 11.17 0.88
CA LEU A 116 0.78 10.60 1.54
C LEU A 116 0.37 11.41 2.77
N ILE A 117 1.33 11.76 3.62
CA ILE A 117 1.06 12.58 4.83
C ILE A 117 0.49 13.95 4.45
N GLN A 118 1.02 14.59 3.41
CA GLN A 118 0.48 15.87 2.91
C GLN A 118 -0.95 15.76 2.40
N ASN A 119 -1.36 14.59 1.95
CA ASN A 119 -2.70 14.35 1.41
C ASN A 119 -3.69 13.78 2.43
N MET A 120 -3.26 13.56 3.68
CA MET A 120 -4.14 13.21 4.79
C MET A 120 -4.90 14.43 5.31
#